data_c956b971b685a679baa274530fdacec4
#
_entry.id   c956b971b685a679baa274530fdacec4
#
_cell.length_a   1.000
_cell.length_b   1.000
_cell.length_c   1.000
_cell.angle_alpha   90.00
_cell.angle_beta   90.00
_cell.angle_gamma   90.00
#
_symmetry.space_group_name_H-M   'P 1'
#
loop_
_entity.id
_entity.type
_entity.pdbx_description
1 polymer ?
#
loop_
_entity_poly.entity_id
_entity_poly.type
_entity_poly.pdbx_seq_one_letter_code
_entity_poly.pdbx_strand_id
1 'polypeptide(L)'
;MHFLSAESLEKSVAAKNVDLVVAPAAFLAFSAPNSLHELASIVSDAAPDSSRSLGAAVIVRRDREDLKTLKDLRGKRVAAVVDEPSPGILEVKREVARLNADPDVFFGSIQTVPRLRMKEVLSHVLSGRADAGILRGCFLEDLWKAGNRTFEAEIRVLDAKRGDGLACRHSTALYPGWPWPLRKGSPRMPPAP
;
A
#
# COMPACT_ATOMS: atom_id res chain seq x y z
N MET A 1 -10.15 -4.32 -19.83
CA MET A 1 -9.12 -4.13 -18.81
C MET A 1 -8.74 -5.51 -18.29
N HIS A 2 -7.47 -5.90 -18.36
CA HIS A 2 -6.99 -7.18 -17.83
C HIS A 2 -6.27 -6.95 -16.52
N PHE A 3 -6.61 -7.73 -15.49
CA PHE A 3 -5.89 -7.72 -14.22
C PHE A 3 -4.84 -8.83 -14.25
N LEU A 4 -3.57 -8.46 -14.16
CA LEU A 4 -2.45 -9.38 -14.21
C LEU A 4 -1.75 -9.45 -12.85
N SER A 5 -1.15 -10.60 -12.54
CA SER A 5 -0.15 -10.66 -11.46
C SER A 5 1.09 -9.84 -11.85
N ALA A 6 1.93 -9.48 -10.89
CA ALA A 6 3.17 -8.76 -11.18
C ALA A 6 4.04 -9.52 -12.20
N GLU A 7 4.23 -10.82 -12.01
CA GLU A 7 4.99 -11.68 -12.92
C GLU A 7 4.39 -11.73 -14.34
N SER A 8 3.05 -11.85 -14.44
CA SER A 8 2.38 -11.85 -15.74
C SER A 8 2.48 -10.49 -16.43
N LEU A 9 2.47 -9.40 -15.66
CA LEU A 9 2.63 -8.05 -16.18
C LEU A 9 4.05 -7.83 -16.70
N GLU A 10 5.07 -8.25 -15.97
CA GLU A 10 6.48 -8.19 -16.42
C GLU A 10 6.67 -8.93 -17.76
N LYS A 11 6.17 -10.17 -17.86
CA LYS A 11 6.21 -10.96 -19.08
C LYS A 11 5.50 -10.26 -20.25
N SER A 12 4.34 -9.64 -19.98
CA SER A 12 3.57 -8.94 -21.01
C SER A 12 4.26 -7.66 -21.49
N VAL A 13 4.90 -6.92 -20.60
CA VAL A 13 5.71 -5.73 -20.94
C VAL A 13 6.93 -6.13 -21.74
N ALA A 14 7.66 -7.16 -21.31
CA ALA A 14 8.86 -7.67 -22.00
C ALA A 14 8.52 -8.21 -23.40
N ALA A 15 7.40 -8.92 -23.54
CA ALA A 15 6.93 -9.45 -24.81
C ALA A 15 6.27 -8.39 -25.72
N LYS A 16 6.17 -7.13 -25.27
CA LYS A 16 5.51 -6.01 -25.99
C LYS A 16 4.03 -6.27 -26.30
N ASN A 17 3.36 -7.07 -25.49
CA ASN A 17 1.94 -7.42 -25.65
C ASN A 17 0.99 -6.37 -25.02
N VAL A 18 1.51 -5.37 -24.33
CA VAL A 18 0.77 -4.27 -23.72
C VAL A 18 1.40 -2.94 -24.09
N ASP A 19 0.58 -1.95 -24.41
CA ASP A 19 1.01 -0.58 -24.70
C ASP A 19 0.85 0.32 -23.47
N LEU A 20 -0.26 0.17 -22.74
CA LEU A 20 -0.59 0.97 -21.57
C LEU A 20 -0.73 0.07 -20.33
N VAL A 21 -0.13 0.49 -19.24
CA VAL A 21 -0.13 -0.24 -17.95
C VAL A 21 -0.63 0.68 -16.86
N VAL A 22 -1.31 0.13 -15.87
CA VAL A 22 -1.60 0.77 -14.58
C VAL A 22 -0.96 -0.08 -13.49
N ALA A 23 0.06 0.45 -12.85
CA ALA A 23 0.81 -0.28 -11.83
C ALA A 23 1.31 0.66 -10.73
N PRO A 24 1.61 0.17 -9.52
CA PRO A 24 2.27 0.97 -8.50
C PRO A 24 3.62 1.49 -9.01
N ALA A 25 4.03 2.69 -8.58
CA ALA A 25 5.31 3.28 -8.96
C ALA A 25 6.51 2.37 -8.64
N ALA A 26 6.42 1.62 -7.54
CA ALA A 26 7.44 0.63 -7.19
C ALA A 26 7.63 -0.45 -8.27
N PHE A 27 6.54 -0.94 -8.88
CA PHE A 27 6.63 -1.90 -9.98
C PHE A 27 7.44 -1.33 -11.15
N LEU A 28 7.18 -0.09 -11.54
CA LEU A 28 7.91 0.56 -12.63
C LEU A 28 9.41 0.70 -12.33
N ALA A 29 9.73 1.07 -11.09
CA ALA A 29 11.11 1.28 -10.69
C ALA A 29 11.94 -0.01 -10.67
N PHE A 30 11.33 -1.13 -10.31
CA PHE A 30 12.05 -2.39 -10.12
C PHE A 30 11.91 -3.37 -11.28
N SER A 31 10.72 -3.48 -11.87
CA SER A 31 10.43 -4.51 -12.86
C SER A 31 10.59 -4.05 -14.31
N ALA A 32 10.43 -2.75 -14.59
CA ALA A 32 10.48 -2.25 -15.97
C ALA A 32 11.15 -0.86 -16.10
N PRO A 33 12.31 -0.62 -15.48
CA PRO A 33 12.88 0.74 -15.34
C PRO A 33 13.17 1.44 -16.66
N ASN A 34 13.39 0.68 -17.75
CA ASN A 34 13.77 1.23 -19.05
C ASN A 34 12.73 0.97 -20.16
N SER A 35 11.64 0.29 -19.85
CA SER A 35 10.66 -0.17 -20.86
C SER A 35 9.40 0.68 -20.94
N LEU A 36 9.16 1.48 -19.90
CA LEU A 36 7.94 2.25 -19.74
C LEU A 36 8.24 3.74 -19.51
N HIS A 37 7.32 4.61 -19.95
CA HIS A 37 7.30 6.03 -19.62
C HIS A 37 6.02 6.35 -18.88
N GLU A 38 6.12 7.14 -17.83
CA GLU A 38 4.93 7.68 -17.16
C GLU A 38 4.22 8.69 -18.07
N LEU A 39 2.91 8.49 -18.30
CA LEU A 39 2.05 9.41 -19.01
C LEU A 39 1.23 10.28 -18.06
N ALA A 40 0.70 9.66 -17.03
CA ALA A 40 -0.21 10.26 -16.07
C ALA A 40 -0.13 9.50 -14.74
N SER A 41 -0.67 10.08 -13.69
CA SER A 41 -0.81 9.43 -12.39
C SER A 41 -2.23 9.57 -11.87
N ILE A 42 -2.70 8.56 -11.15
CA ILE A 42 -4.00 8.61 -10.49
C ILE A 42 -3.90 9.56 -9.30
N VAL A 43 -4.81 10.52 -9.25
CA VAL A 43 -5.02 11.41 -8.11
C VAL A 43 -6.47 11.28 -7.61
N SER A 44 -6.70 11.71 -6.38
CA SER A 44 -8.04 11.77 -5.77
C SER A 44 -8.12 12.97 -4.83
N ASP A 45 -9.32 13.31 -4.38
CA ASP A 45 -9.50 14.38 -3.38
C ASP A 45 -8.72 14.10 -2.09
N ALA A 46 -8.56 12.83 -1.73
CA ALA A 46 -7.78 12.43 -0.56
C ALA A 46 -6.26 12.43 -0.81
N ALA A 47 -5.82 12.38 -2.07
CA ALA A 47 -4.43 12.33 -2.49
C ALA A 47 -4.24 13.13 -3.80
N PRO A 48 -4.28 14.46 -3.75
CA PRO A 48 -4.18 15.32 -4.93
C PRO A 48 -2.76 15.38 -5.52
N ASP A 49 -1.75 15.06 -4.73
CA ASP A 49 -0.35 14.98 -5.17
C ASP A 49 0.03 13.52 -5.46
N SER A 50 0.19 13.19 -6.73
CA SER A 50 0.54 11.83 -7.17
C SER A 50 1.90 11.37 -6.67
N SER A 51 2.82 12.30 -6.38
CA SER A 51 4.16 11.98 -5.87
C SER A 51 4.14 11.52 -4.40
N ARG A 52 3.03 11.78 -3.68
CA ARG A 52 2.85 11.55 -2.24
C ARG A 52 1.48 10.91 -1.92
N SER A 53 0.99 10.05 -2.79
CA SER A 53 -0.37 9.50 -2.71
C SER A 53 -0.46 8.09 -2.11
N LEU A 54 0.67 7.42 -1.88
CA LEU A 54 0.71 6.12 -1.22
C LEU A 54 1.35 6.21 0.16
N GLY A 55 0.67 5.63 1.14
CA GLY A 55 1.17 5.40 2.48
C GLY A 55 0.50 4.17 3.09
N ALA A 56 1.02 3.70 4.21
CA ALA A 56 0.44 2.61 4.98
C ALA A 56 -0.12 3.10 6.31
N ALA A 57 -1.26 2.57 6.72
CA ALA A 57 -1.80 2.70 8.06
C ALA A 57 -1.51 1.41 8.84
N VAL A 58 -0.71 1.50 9.88
CA VAL A 58 -0.47 0.40 10.81
C VAL A 58 -1.48 0.50 11.94
N ILE A 59 -2.34 -0.49 12.05
CA ILE A 59 -3.43 -0.51 13.03
C ILE A 59 -3.15 -1.50 14.15
N VAL A 60 -3.58 -1.14 15.35
CA VAL A 60 -3.62 -2.01 16.53
C VAL A 60 -4.95 -1.86 17.24
N ARG A 61 -5.29 -2.80 18.11
CA ARG A 61 -6.43 -2.61 19.01
C ARG A 61 -6.14 -1.43 19.94
N ARG A 62 -7.17 -0.71 20.29
CA ARG A 62 -7.06 0.50 21.13
C ARG A 62 -6.58 0.19 22.54
N ASP A 63 -6.93 -0.97 23.08
CA ASP A 63 -6.54 -1.45 24.42
C ASP A 63 -5.08 -1.92 24.52
N ARG A 64 -4.35 -2.02 23.42
CA ARG A 64 -2.93 -2.41 23.39
C ARG A 64 -2.03 -1.21 23.71
N GLU A 65 -1.95 -0.87 25.00
CA GLU A 65 -1.12 0.25 25.49
C GLU A 65 0.39 0.00 25.35
N ASP A 66 0.77 -1.26 25.19
CA ASP A 66 2.15 -1.71 24.95
C ASP A 66 2.66 -1.40 23.53
N LEU A 67 1.77 -1.12 22.56
CA LEU A 67 2.10 -0.88 21.17
C LEU A 67 1.89 0.60 20.83
N LYS A 68 2.85 1.45 21.00
CA LYS A 68 2.74 2.91 20.77
C LYS A 68 3.32 3.35 19.45
N THR A 69 4.40 2.71 19.02
CA THR A 69 5.17 3.06 17.81
C THR A 69 5.44 1.83 16.95
N LEU A 70 5.93 2.04 15.74
CA LEU A 70 6.36 0.95 14.87
C LEU A 70 7.46 0.08 15.52
N LYS A 71 8.31 0.66 16.38
CA LYS A 71 9.39 -0.08 17.09
C LYS A 71 8.84 -1.18 17.98
N ASP A 72 7.67 -0.96 18.58
CA ASP A 72 7.05 -1.90 19.52
C ASP A 72 6.50 -3.15 18.81
N LEU A 73 6.48 -3.13 17.48
CA LEU A 73 6.07 -4.27 16.65
C LEU A 73 7.19 -5.28 16.40
N ARG A 74 8.40 -5.05 16.90
CA ARG A 74 9.48 -6.04 16.80
C ARG A 74 9.07 -7.36 17.46
N GLY A 75 9.17 -8.46 16.70
CA GLY A 75 8.78 -9.79 17.15
C GLY A 75 7.27 -10.03 17.29
N LYS A 76 6.43 -9.08 16.92
CA LYS A 76 4.96 -9.21 16.98
C LYS A 76 4.39 -9.87 15.73
N ARG A 77 3.18 -10.45 15.89
CA ARG A 77 2.41 -11.03 14.78
C ARG A 77 1.69 -9.91 14.04
N VAL A 78 1.88 -9.83 12.74
CA VAL A 78 1.28 -8.80 11.89
C VAL A 78 0.43 -9.44 10.80
N ALA A 79 -0.75 -8.88 10.55
CA ALA A 79 -1.58 -9.25 9.41
C ALA A 79 -1.40 -8.21 8.28
N ALA A 80 -1.19 -8.67 7.06
CA ALA A 80 -1.02 -7.79 5.91
C ALA A 80 -1.47 -8.47 4.61
N VAL A 81 -1.82 -7.65 3.62
CA VAL A 81 -1.91 -8.10 2.23
C VAL A 81 -0.49 -8.16 1.66
N VAL A 82 -0.08 -9.31 1.14
CA VAL A 82 1.31 -9.56 0.71
C VAL A 82 1.43 -9.88 -0.78
N ASP A 83 0.37 -9.66 -1.56
CA ASP A 83 0.47 -9.78 -3.03
C ASP A 83 1.39 -8.67 -3.57
N GLU A 84 2.51 -9.04 -4.14
CA GLU A 84 3.42 -8.06 -4.73
C GLU A 84 2.88 -7.50 -6.06
N PRO A 85 3.08 -6.20 -6.29
CA PRO A 85 3.55 -5.16 -5.39
C PRO A 85 2.40 -4.59 -4.54
N SER A 86 2.27 -5.03 -3.29
CA SER A 86 1.18 -4.60 -2.41
C SER A 86 1.51 -3.28 -1.72
N PRO A 87 0.72 -2.22 -1.93
CA PRO A 87 0.80 -1.03 -1.11
C PRO A 87 0.50 -1.36 0.36
N GLY A 88 1.30 -0.83 1.25
CA GLY A 88 1.18 -1.00 2.69
C GLY A 88 2.37 -1.73 3.28
N ILE A 89 2.55 -3.01 2.97
CA ILE A 89 3.65 -3.80 3.57
C ILE A 89 5.04 -3.28 3.13
N LEU A 90 5.18 -2.88 1.86
CA LEU A 90 6.44 -2.36 1.35
C LEU A 90 6.83 -1.04 2.02
N GLU A 91 5.87 -0.14 2.19
CA GLU A 91 6.07 1.15 2.87
C GLU A 91 6.48 0.93 4.33
N VAL A 92 5.84 -0.03 5.03
CA VAL A 92 6.19 -0.37 6.41
C VAL A 92 7.58 -1.02 6.48
N LYS A 93 7.94 -1.92 5.57
CA LYS A 93 9.30 -2.48 5.49
C LYS A 93 10.36 -1.40 5.31
N ARG A 94 10.08 -0.36 4.52
CA ARG A 94 10.98 0.80 4.37
C ARG A 94 11.11 1.60 5.67
N GLU A 95 10.03 1.81 6.42
CA GLU A 95 10.12 2.46 7.74
C GLU A 95 10.94 1.60 8.72
N VAL A 96 10.79 0.27 8.70
CA VAL A 96 11.61 -0.64 9.52
C VAL A 96 13.10 -0.51 9.17
N ALA A 97 13.43 -0.45 7.87
CA ALA A 97 14.81 -0.23 7.44
C ALA A 97 15.38 1.12 7.94
N ARG A 98 14.57 2.18 7.99
CA ARG A 98 14.94 3.48 8.57
C ARG A 98 15.23 3.42 10.08
N LEU A 99 14.71 2.41 10.76
CA LEU A 99 15.02 2.13 12.15
C LEU A 99 16.35 1.35 12.34
N ASN A 100 17.12 1.17 11.27
CA ASN A 100 18.32 0.32 11.21
C ASN A 100 18.01 -1.13 11.63
N ALA A 101 16.84 -1.64 11.25
CA ALA A 101 16.43 -3.01 11.48
C ALA A 101 16.21 -3.74 10.15
N ASP A 102 16.46 -5.05 10.15
CA ASP A 102 16.20 -5.89 8.99
C ASP A 102 14.68 -6.10 8.84
N PRO A 103 14.05 -5.64 7.73
CA PRO A 103 12.63 -5.75 7.52
C PRO A 103 12.10 -7.19 7.38
N ASP A 104 12.97 -8.14 7.01
CA ASP A 104 12.55 -9.53 6.75
C ASP A 104 12.45 -10.36 8.03
N VAL A 105 13.14 -9.95 9.09
CA VAL A 105 13.11 -10.61 10.40
C VAL A 105 12.55 -9.74 11.53
N PHE A 106 12.10 -8.52 11.20
CA PHE A 106 11.62 -7.58 12.21
C PHE A 106 10.36 -8.07 12.92
N PHE A 107 9.39 -8.59 12.17
CA PHE A 107 8.16 -9.13 12.70
C PHE A 107 8.33 -10.59 13.10
N GLY A 108 7.65 -11.03 14.16
CA GLY A 108 7.66 -12.44 14.58
C GLY A 108 6.95 -13.34 13.57
N SER A 109 5.88 -12.84 12.96
CA SER A 109 5.23 -13.48 11.81
C SER A 109 4.40 -12.48 11.02
N ILE A 110 4.24 -12.75 9.72
CA ILE A 110 3.33 -12.01 8.85
C ILE A 110 2.24 -12.98 8.38
N GLN A 111 1.00 -12.73 8.82
CA GLN A 111 -0.17 -13.46 8.36
C GLN A 111 -0.66 -12.82 7.07
N THR A 112 -0.56 -13.57 5.98
CA THR A 112 -0.95 -13.10 4.66
C THR A 112 -2.46 -13.13 4.48
N VAL A 113 -3.01 -12.03 3.97
CA VAL A 113 -4.41 -11.90 3.60
C VAL A 113 -4.50 -11.68 2.09
N PRO A 114 -5.43 -12.34 1.38
CA PRO A 114 -5.61 -12.14 -0.05
C PRO A 114 -5.94 -10.68 -0.39
N ARG A 115 -5.42 -10.19 -1.52
CA ARG A 115 -5.47 -8.79 -1.97
C ARG A 115 -6.86 -8.14 -1.88
N LEU A 116 -7.90 -8.83 -2.30
CA LEU A 116 -9.27 -8.29 -2.28
C LEU A 116 -9.96 -8.40 -0.92
N ARG A 117 -9.29 -8.97 0.09
CA ARG A 117 -9.86 -9.27 1.39
C ARG A 117 -9.23 -8.44 2.52
N MET A 118 -8.80 -7.21 2.24
CA MET A 118 -8.13 -6.34 3.22
C MET A 118 -8.94 -6.12 4.51
N LYS A 119 -10.27 -6.27 4.49
CA LYS A 119 -11.10 -6.27 5.71
C LYS A 119 -10.72 -7.40 6.68
N GLU A 120 -10.13 -8.50 6.21
CA GLU A 120 -9.70 -9.58 7.10
C GLU A 120 -8.51 -9.17 7.97
N VAL A 121 -7.69 -8.23 7.52
CA VAL A 121 -6.64 -7.65 8.35
C VAL A 121 -7.25 -7.05 9.63
N LEU A 122 -8.37 -6.30 9.50
CA LEU A 122 -9.11 -5.80 10.66
C LEU A 122 -9.60 -6.92 11.56
N SER A 123 -10.20 -7.96 10.99
CA SER A 123 -10.69 -9.12 11.75
C SER A 123 -9.58 -9.84 12.51
N HIS A 124 -8.37 -9.96 11.92
CA HIS A 124 -7.23 -10.57 12.59
C HIS A 124 -6.75 -9.74 13.79
N VAL A 125 -6.76 -8.41 13.66
CA VAL A 125 -6.38 -7.52 14.76
C VAL A 125 -7.44 -7.56 15.87
N LEU A 126 -8.71 -7.42 15.54
CA LEU A 126 -9.81 -7.39 16.51
C LEU A 126 -9.94 -8.71 17.28
N SER A 127 -9.76 -9.84 16.61
CA SER A 127 -9.81 -11.17 17.24
C SER A 127 -8.54 -11.54 18.02
N GLY A 128 -7.49 -10.69 18.00
CA GLY A 128 -6.21 -10.98 18.65
C GLY A 128 -5.37 -12.05 17.92
N ARG A 129 -5.75 -12.48 16.71
CA ARG A 129 -4.93 -13.36 15.88
C ARG A 129 -3.65 -12.68 15.42
N ALA A 130 -3.71 -11.37 15.16
CA ALA A 130 -2.56 -10.53 14.93
C ALA A 130 -2.50 -9.41 15.98
N ASP A 131 -1.29 -9.01 16.35
CA ASP A 131 -1.05 -7.91 17.28
C ASP A 131 -1.19 -6.56 16.58
N ALA A 132 -0.89 -6.50 15.28
CA ALA A 132 -1.07 -5.34 14.42
C ALA A 132 -1.53 -5.74 13.02
N GLY A 133 -2.08 -4.78 12.28
CA GLY A 133 -2.48 -4.92 10.90
C GLY A 133 -1.87 -3.83 10.03
N ILE A 134 -1.50 -4.16 8.80
CA ILE A 134 -1.01 -3.20 7.82
C ILE A 134 -2.05 -3.05 6.72
N LEU A 135 -2.53 -1.83 6.55
CA LEU A 135 -3.52 -1.45 5.56
C LEU A 135 -2.92 -0.42 4.60
N ARG A 136 -3.39 -0.39 3.35
CA ARG A 136 -3.10 0.76 2.48
C ARG A 136 -3.67 2.04 3.06
N GLY A 137 -3.06 3.17 2.77
CA GLY A 137 -3.61 4.47 3.10
C GLY A 137 -5.04 4.65 2.57
N CYS A 138 -5.86 5.40 3.28
CA CYS A 138 -7.28 5.66 3.03
C CYS A 138 -8.24 4.47 3.18
N PHE A 139 -7.77 3.24 3.38
CA PHE A 139 -8.67 2.09 3.47
C PHE A 139 -9.70 2.22 4.62
N LEU A 140 -9.29 2.72 5.78
CA LEU A 140 -10.19 2.93 6.91
C LEU A 140 -11.22 4.03 6.61
N GLU A 141 -10.77 5.13 6.05
CA GLU A 141 -11.62 6.26 5.68
C GLU A 141 -12.62 5.87 4.60
N ASP A 142 -12.21 5.04 3.63
CA ASP A 142 -13.10 4.48 2.61
C ASP A 142 -14.20 3.58 3.23
N LEU A 143 -13.83 2.74 4.22
CA LEU A 143 -14.80 1.94 4.96
C LEU A 143 -15.81 2.80 5.73
N TRP A 144 -15.35 3.87 6.36
CA TRP A 144 -16.21 4.76 7.13
C TRP A 144 -17.15 5.58 6.24
N LYS A 145 -16.67 6.04 5.09
CA LYS A 145 -17.52 6.69 4.08
C LYS A 145 -18.62 5.74 3.58
N ALA A 146 -18.30 4.45 3.46
CA ALA A 146 -19.27 3.42 3.12
C ALA A 146 -20.20 3.01 4.27
N GLY A 147 -20.22 3.75 5.39
CA GLY A 147 -21.10 3.51 6.54
C GLY A 147 -20.59 2.46 7.54
N ASN A 148 -19.45 1.86 7.31
CA ASN A 148 -18.89 0.84 8.20
C ASN A 148 -17.92 1.46 9.23
N ARG A 149 -18.46 1.96 10.34
CA ARG A 149 -17.71 2.60 11.43
C ARG A 149 -17.51 1.72 12.67
N THR A 150 -17.99 0.49 12.62
CA THR A 150 -18.02 -0.42 13.79
C THR A 150 -16.67 -0.57 14.49
N PHE A 151 -15.57 -0.45 13.74
CA PHE A 151 -14.22 -0.66 14.26
C PHE A 151 -13.53 0.61 14.76
N GLU A 152 -14.12 1.79 14.56
CA GLU A 152 -13.46 3.07 14.87
C GLU A 152 -13.12 3.23 16.35
N ALA A 153 -14.00 2.71 17.23
CA ALA A 153 -13.79 2.75 18.67
C ALA A 153 -12.76 1.73 19.18
N GLU A 154 -12.58 0.63 18.44
CA GLU A 154 -11.79 -0.51 18.89
C GLU A 154 -10.34 -0.50 18.38
N ILE A 155 -10.06 0.24 17.32
CA ILE A 155 -8.72 0.34 16.71
C ILE A 155 -8.14 1.74 16.82
N ARG A 156 -6.82 1.82 16.70
CA ARG A 156 -6.08 3.07 16.47
C ARG A 156 -4.97 2.85 15.44
N VAL A 157 -4.59 3.92 14.78
CA VAL A 157 -3.44 3.94 13.86
C VAL A 157 -2.20 4.34 14.64
N LEU A 158 -1.13 3.54 14.55
CA LEU A 158 0.16 3.84 15.15
C LEU A 158 0.83 5.02 14.44
N ASP A 159 1.51 5.88 15.20
CA ASP A 159 2.25 7.04 14.67
C ASP A 159 1.44 7.83 13.63
N ALA A 160 0.14 8.00 13.89
CA ALA A 160 -0.81 8.55 12.94
C ALA A 160 -0.43 9.95 12.47
N LYS A 161 -0.19 10.10 11.18
CA LYS A 161 0.03 11.36 10.45
C LYS A 161 -1.19 11.67 9.59
N ARG A 162 -1.39 12.95 9.29
CA ARG A 162 -2.39 13.46 8.34
C ARG A 162 -1.82 14.68 7.61
N GLY A 163 -2.34 14.95 6.43
CA GLY A 163 -1.85 16.03 5.60
C GLY A 163 -0.65 15.57 4.76
N ASP A 164 0.25 16.46 4.44
CA ASP A 164 1.47 16.18 3.68
C ASP A 164 1.25 15.52 2.29
N GLY A 165 0.06 15.69 1.68
CA GLY A 165 -0.29 15.10 0.39
C GLY A 165 -1.28 13.94 0.46
N LEU A 166 -1.58 13.40 1.66
CA LEU A 166 -2.61 12.39 1.89
C LEU A 166 -3.52 12.82 3.03
N ALA A 167 -4.81 13.01 2.76
CA ALA A 167 -5.78 13.43 3.78
C ALA A 167 -6.10 12.32 4.80
N CYS A 168 -5.82 11.08 4.46
CA CYS A 168 -6.10 9.91 5.29
C CYS A 168 -5.00 9.68 6.33
N ARG A 169 -5.35 9.03 7.43
CA ARG A 169 -4.37 8.63 8.45
C ARG A 169 -3.40 7.60 7.90
N HIS A 170 -2.12 7.83 8.12
CA HIS A 170 -1.05 6.92 7.71
C HIS A 170 0.06 6.91 8.77
N SER A 171 0.81 5.84 8.82
CA SER A 171 1.93 5.62 9.76
C SER A 171 3.29 5.84 9.11
N THR A 172 3.38 5.71 7.79
CA THR A 172 4.63 5.73 7.04
C THR A 172 4.90 7.10 6.39
N ALA A 173 6.06 7.29 5.80
CA ALA A 173 6.25 8.31 4.79
C ALA A 173 5.33 8.06 3.58
N LEU A 174 5.13 9.08 2.78
CA LEU A 174 4.34 9.01 1.55
C LEU A 174 5.25 8.78 0.34
N TYR A 175 4.74 8.04 -0.61
CA TYR A 175 5.42 7.60 -1.82
C TYR A 175 4.56 7.88 -3.06
N PRO A 176 5.17 7.91 -4.25
CA PRO A 176 4.42 8.02 -5.50
C PRO A 176 3.38 6.92 -5.66
N GLY A 177 2.22 7.30 -6.17
CA GLY A 177 1.05 6.45 -6.27
C GLY A 177 1.05 5.51 -7.47
N TRP A 178 -0.06 5.54 -8.21
CA TRP A 178 -0.32 4.67 -9.36
C TRP A 178 -0.14 5.46 -10.65
N PRO A 179 1.06 5.45 -11.26
CA PRO A 179 1.25 6.02 -12.58
C PRO A 179 0.59 5.16 -13.67
N TRP A 180 0.31 5.81 -14.78
CA TRP A 180 -0.12 5.20 -16.04
C TRP A 180 1.03 5.28 -17.03
N PRO A 181 1.91 4.29 -17.05
CA PRO A 181 3.02 4.29 -17.98
C PRO A 181 2.61 3.75 -19.34
N LEU A 182 3.22 4.31 -20.37
CA LEU A 182 3.19 3.86 -21.75
C LEU A 182 4.48 3.10 -22.05
N ARG A 183 4.37 2.03 -22.83
CA ARG A 183 5.55 1.32 -23.33
C ARG A 183 6.37 2.22 -24.27
N LYS A 184 7.67 2.22 -24.11
CA LYS A 184 8.59 2.95 -25.02
C LYS A 184 8.38 2.45 -26.46
N GLY A 185 8.17 3.39 -27.39
CA GLY A 185 7.93 3.08 -28.80
C GLY A 185 6.49 2.73 -29.18
N SER A 186 5.54 2.79 -28.23
CA SER A 186 4.12 2.74 -28.60
C SER A 186 3.71 4.01 -29.35
N PRO A 187 2.74 3.94 -30.30
CA PRO A 187 2.22 5.12 -30.97
C PRO A 187 1.64 6.10 -29.94
N ARG A 188 1.84 7.39 -30.16
CA ARG A 188 1.24 8.44 -29.31
C ARG A 188 -0.28 8.32 -29.38
N MET A 189 -0.94 8.38 -28.25
CA MET A 189 -2.39 8.51 -28.25
C MET A 189 -2.77 9.81 -28.99
N PRO A 190 -3.81 9.79 -29.83
CA PRO A 190 -4.34 11.00 -30.41
C PRO A 190 -4.80 11.94 -29.28
N PRO A 191 -4.76 13.26 -29.47
CA PRO A 191 -5.33 14.20 -28.51
C PRO A 191 -6.80 13.84 -28.27
N ALA A 192 -7.22 13.96 -27.02
CA ALA A 192 -8.62 13.78 -26.67
C ALA A 192 -9.50 14.77 -27.44
N PRO A 193 -10.71 14.39 -27.87
CA PRO A 193 -11.63 15.24 -28.60
C PRO A 193 -12.06 16.45 -27.77
#